data_83b9bc32aebee46eeff440c4043b45d0
#
_entry.id   83b9bc32aebee46eeff440c4043b45d0
#
_cell.length_a   1.000
_cell.length_b   1.000
_cell.length_c   1.000
_cell.angle_alpha   90.00
_cell.angle_beta   90.00
_cell.angle_gamma   90.00
#
_symmetry.space_group_name_H-M   'P 1'
#
loop_
_entity.id
_entity.type
_entity.pdbx_description
1 polymer ?
#
loop_
_entity_poly.entity_id
_entity_poly.type
_entity_poly.pdbx_seq_one_letter_code
_entity_poly.pdbx_strand_id
1 'polypeptide(L)'
;PDAIFLLYISKNIIIVGDDKQTSPEYVGVNANTMTPHIKRHLKGIPFSDYYGTEFSFFDHAKFFCDGVTVLREHFRCMPEIIEFSNRHFYAPDGKGLYPLKQYSENRLEPLVSVFCQKGYTEGKYSTIINKPEANEIAETIGRLTNDNKYIGKTFGVITLQGSRQSNLIENLLLKKIGEKEFHKRKIVCGNSASFQGDERDIIFLSLVTALNHNRRALAKPEDERRFNVAVSRAKEQIWLFHSIQLDDLSNTTDLRYKLLDHFKNYNSYQPILNTPIERRL
;
A
#
# COMPACT_ATOMS: atom_id res chain seq x y z
N PRO A 1 18.64 12.78 -5.43
CA PRO A 1 19.94 13.37 -5.83
C PRO A 1 21.12 12.51 -5.42
N ASP A 2 21.12 11.93 -4.20
CA ASP A 2 22.29 11.26 -3.61
C ASP A 2 22.78 10.02 -4.35
N ALA A 3 21.91 9.35 -5.09
CA ALA A 3 22.26 8.15 -5.84
C ALA A 3 22.83 8.43 -7.25
N ILE A 4 22.81 9.69 -7.71
CA ILE A 4 23.13 10.00 -9.11
C ILE A 4 24.59 9.75 -9.43
N PHE A 5 25.49 9.89 -8.46
CA PHE A 5 26.92 9.62 -8.66
C PHE A 5 27.20 8.14 -8.98
N LEU A 6 26.27 7.22 -8.68
CA LEU A 6 26.40 5.81 -9.07
C LEU A 6 26.51 5.63 -10.58
N LEU A 7 25.90 6.53 -11.36
CA LEU A 7 26.03 6.54 -12.83
C LEU A 7 27.47 6.82 -13.28
N TYR A 8 28.26 7.54 -12.50
CA TYR A 8 29.63 7.88 -12.84
C TYR A 8 30.65 6.80 -12.47
N ILE A 9 30.37 6.01 -11.43
CA ILE A 9 31.29 4.98 -10.95
C ILE A 9 31.01 3.59 -11.52
N SER A 10 29.86 3.41 -12.21
CA SER A 10 29.43 2.11 -12.73
C SER A 10 29.62 2.04 -14.23
N LYS A 11 30.28 1.00 -14.74
CA LYS A 11 30.39 0.71 -16.18
C LYS A 11 29.07 0.18 -16.73
N ASN A 12 28.40 -0.68 -15.96
CA ASN A 12 27.08 -1.21 -16.27
C ASN A 12 26.20 -1.03 -15.03
N ILE A 13 24.93 -0.66 -15.23
CA ILE A 13 23.98 -0.44 -14.14
C ILE A 13 22.66 -1.14 -14.42
N ILE A 14 22.12 -1.79 -13.41
CA ILE A 14 20.77 -2.33 -13.43
C ILE A 14 19.98 -1.61 -12.33
N ILE A 15 18.89 -0.97 -12.71
CA ILE A 15 18.04 -0.22 -11.78
C ILE A 15 16.68 -0.90 -11.72
N VAL A 16 16.29 -1.29 -10.52
CA VAL A 16 14.98 -1.90 -10.25
C VAL A 16 14.10 -0.89 -9.54
N GLY A 17 12.86 -0.75 -9.98
CA GLY A 17 11.91 0.16 -9.38
C GLY A 17 10.48 -0.09 -9.87
N ASP A 18 9.54 0.64 -9.27
CA ASP A 18 8.13 0.57 -9.62
C ASP A 18 7.51 1.97 -9.46
N ASP A 19 7.07 2.57 -10.56
CA ASP A 19 6.46 3.90 -10.58
C ASP A 19 5.05 3.93 -9.97
N LYS A 20 4.46 2.76 -9.72
CA LYS A 20 3.16 2.59 -9.06
C LYS A 20 3.27 2.37 -7.54
N GLN A 21 4.50 2.31 -7.01
CA GLN A 21 4.77 2.26 -5.57
C GLN A 21 5.23 3.62 -5.04
N THR A 22 5.41 3.73 -3.72
CA THR A 22 5.74 5.01 -3.08
C THR A 22 7.04 5.58 -3.63
N SER A 23 7.00 6.85 -4.03
CA SER A 23 8.19 7.65 -4.29
C SER A 23 8.82 8.10 -2.97
N PRO A 24 10.09 8.51 -2.97
CA PRO A 24 10.71 9.10 -1.78
C PRO A 24 9.81 10.21 -1.22
N GLU A 25 9.43 10.09 0.05
CA GLU A 25 8.76 11.19 0.74
C GLU A 25 9.80 12.30 0.99
N TYR A 26 9.33 13.55 0.99
CA TYR A 26 10.16 14.72 1.31
C TYR A 26 10.81 14.59 2.69
N VAL A 27 11.99 14.04 2.77
CA VAL A 27 12.73 13.96 4.02
C VAL A 27 13.58 15.22 4.18
N GLY A 28 12.98 16.26 4.77
CA GLY A 28 13.71 17.40 5.29
C GLY A 28 14.19 18.46 4.28
N VAL A 29 13.93 18.30 2.98
CA VAL A 29 14.33 19.28 1.96
C VAL A 29 13.11 19.95 1.35
N ASN A 30 12.98 21.25 1.53
CA ASN A 30 11.90 22.03 0.94
C ASN A 30 12.12 22.21 -0.57
N ALA A 31 11.12 21.86 -1.39
CA ALA A 31 11.18 22.04 -2.85
C ALA A 31 11.51 23.50 -3.24
N ASN A 32 11.04 24.47 -2.47
CA ASN A 32 11.34 25.90 -2.69
C ASN A 32 12.84 26.22 -2.53
N THR A 33 13.57 25.47 -1.72
CA THR A 33 15.03 25.66 -1.58
C THR A 33 15.80 24.91 -2.65
N MET A 34 15.33 23.73 -3.10
CA MET A 34 15.97 22.94 -4.15
C MET A 34 15.88 23.57 -5.53
N THR A 35 14.73 24.09 -5.91
CA THR A 35 14.50 24.65 -7.25
C THR A 35 15.52 25.71 -7.66
N PRO A 36 15.90 26.70 -6.83
CA PRO A 36 16.95 27.67 -7.17
C PRO A 36 18.33 27.00 -7.36
N HIS A 37 18.67 25.99 -6.54
CA HIS A 37 19.93 25.27 -6.67
C HIS A 37 20.00 24.47 -7.97
N ILE A 38 18.91 23.77 -8.35
CA ILE A 38 18.80 23.05 -9.62
C ILE A 38 19.03 24.02 -10.78
N LYS A 39 18.30 25.13 -10.81
CA LYS A 39 18.44 26.14 -11.88
C LYS A 39 19.83 26.77 -11.96
N ARG A 40 20.49 26.93 -10.82
CA ARG A 40 21.84 27.55 -10.76
C ARG A 40 22.95 26.58 -11.17
N HIS A 41 22.90 25.34 -10.71
CA HIS A 41 24.01 24.39 -10.79
C HIS A 41 23.85 23.36 -11.89
N LEU A 42 22.62 23.08 -12.35
CA LEU A 42 22.31 22.07 -13.36
C LEU A 42 21.89 22.70 -14.70
N LYS A 43 22.16 23.99 -14.90
CA LYS A 43 21.86 24.68 -16.16
C LYS A 43 22.61 24.01 -17.33
N GLY A 44 21.85 23.58 -18.35
CA GLY A 44 22.41 22.93 -19.53
C GLY A 44 22.59 21.42 -19.39
N ILE A 45 22.31 20.84 -18.24
CA ILE A 45 22.26 19.38 -18.08
C ILE A 45 20.90 18.88 -18.59
N PRO A 46 20.86 17.88 -19.49
CA PRO A 46 19.61 17.30 -19.94
C PRO A 46 18.77 16.80 -18.76
N PHE A 47 17.45 17.01 -18.85
CA PHE A 47 16.48 16.58 -17.83
C PHE A 47 16.74 17.15 -16.42
N SER A 48 17.37 18.33 -16.31
CA SER A 48 17.71 18.96 -15.03
C SER A 48 16.51 19.12 -14.07
N ASP A 49 15.30 19.33 -14.59
CA ASP A 49 14.08 19.47 -13.79
C ASP A 49 13.70 18.19 -13.02
N TYR A 50 14.18 17.04 -13.44
CA TYR A 50 13.94 15.75 -12.77
C TYR A 50 14.94 15.44 -11.64
N TYR A 51 15.88 16.31 -11.35
CA TYR A 51 16.79 16.16 -10.19
C TYR A 51 16.18 16.66 -8.87
N GLY A 52 14.89 16.99 -8.88
CA GLY A 52 14.15 17.36 -7.69
C GLY A 52 13.90 16.20 -6.72
N THR A 53 13.39 16.55 -5.54
CA THR A 53 13.03 15.58 -4.49
C THR A 53 11.80 14.74 -4.81
N GLU A 54 11.05 15.09 -5.85
CA GLU A 54 9.82 14.43 -6.27
C GLU A 54 10.06 13.18 -7.12
N PHE A 55 11.30 13.03 -7.65
CA PHE A 55 11.66 11.97 -8.56
C PHE A 55 12.61 10.97 -7.90
N SER A 56 12.34 9.70 -8.09
CA SER A 56 13.23 8.62 -7.69
C SER A 56 14.39 8.48 -8.70
N PHE A 57 15.43 7.78 -8.28
CA PHE A 57 16.52 7.43 -9.19
C PHE A 57 16.03 6.55 -10.36
N PHE A 58 15.02 5.72 -10.13
CA PHE A 58 14.38 4.93 -11.18
C PHE A 58 13.67 5.81 -12.21
N ASP A 59 12.95 6.85 -11.78
CA ASP A 59 12.30 7.79 -12.71
C ASP A 59 13.33 8.51 -13.56
N HIS A 60 14.44 8.91 -12.95
CA HIS A 60 15.54 9.57 -13.65
C HIS A 60 16.21 8.64 -14.67
N ALA A 61 16.44 7.38 -14.30
CA ALA A 61 17.07 6.41 -15.18
C ALA A 61 16.28 6.11 -16.47
N LYS A 62 14.95 6.21 -16.44
CA LYS A 62 14.11 6.04 -17.63
C LYS A 62 14.49 6.96 -18.79
N PHE A 63 15.08 8.12 -18.52
CA PHE A 63 15.52 9.05 -19.58
C PHE A 63 16.81 8.62 -20.27
N PHE A 64 17.59 7.76 -19.65
CA PHE A 64 18.89 7.33 -20.14
C PHE A 64 18.92 5.87 -20.60
N CYS A 65 17.83 5.14 -20.43
CA CYS A 65 17.73 3.75 -20.83
C CYS A 65 16.82 3.60 -22.05
N ASP A 66 17.19 2.71 -22.98
CA ASP A 66 16.44 2.45 -24.22
C ASP A 66 15.11 1.73 -24.00
N GLY A 67 14.77 1.40 -22.76
CA GLY A 67 13.51 0.78 -22.40
C GLY A 67 13.47 0.25 -20.97
N VAL A 68 12.28 -0.21 -20.58
CA VAL A 68 12.03 -0.81 -19.27
C VAL A 68 11.50 -2.23 -19.47
N THR A 69 12.19 -3.20 -18.90
CA THR A 69 11.68 -4.57 -18.84
C THR A 69 10.66 -4.66 -17.70
N VAL A 70 9.42 -5.01 -18.04
CA VAL A 70 8.33 -5.13 -17.07
C VAL A 70 8.24 -6.56 -16.57
N LEU A 71 8.49 -6.76 -15.26
CA LEU A 71 8.26 -8.04 -14.60
C LEU A 71 6.78 -8.14 -14.20
N ARG A 72 6.06 -9.07 -14.82
CA ARG A 72 4.61 -9.19 -14.66
C ARG A 72 4.20 -10.32 -13.73
N GLU A 73 5.09 -11.23 -13.42
CA GLU A 73 4.80 -12.38 -12.56
C GLU A 73 4.78 -11.97 -11.09
N HIS A 74 3.69 -12.32 -10.40
CA HIS A 74 3.47 -11.94 -9.01
C HIS A 74 3.30 -13.17 -8.12
N PHE A 75 4.22 -13.35 -7.18
CA PHE A 75 4.30 -14.53 -6.31
C PHE A 75 3.87 -14.28 -4.86
N ARG A 76 3.75 -13.02 -4.44
CA ARG A 76 3.54 -12.67 -3.04
C ARG A 76 2.10 -12.87 -2.58
N CYS A 77 1.18 -12.16 -3.20
CA CYS A 77 -0.20 -12.06 -2.74
C CYS A 77 -1.07 -13.17 -3.31
N MET A 78 -2.14 -13.52 -2.59
CA MET A 78 -3.25 -14.26 -3.18
C MET A 78 -3.81 -13.47 -4.38
N PRO A 79 -4.32 -14.16 -5.42
CA PRO A 79 -4.85 -13.50 -6.63
C PRO A 79 -5.91 -12.45 -6.33
N GLU A 80 -6.82 -12.73 -5.41
CA GLU A 80 -7.90 -11.82 -5.03
C GLU A 80 -7.37 -10.52 -4.42
N ILE A 81 -6.25 -10.60 -3.71
CA ILE A 81 -5.60 -9.43 -3.10
C ILE A 81 -4.97 -8.56 -4.17
N ILE A 82 -4.11 -9.16 -5.01
CA ILE A 82 -3.36 -8.37 -6.00
C ILE A 82 -4.24 -7.88 -7.16
N GLU A 83 -5.42 -8.45 -7.36
CA GLU A 83 -6.35 -8.03 -8.39
C GLU A 83 -6.80 -6.58 -8.23
N PHE A 84 -6.91 -6.07 -7.01
CA PHE A 84 -7.13 -4.63 -6.78
C PHE A 84 -6.04 -3.77 -7.44
N SER A 85 -4.78 -4.08 -7.15
CA SER A 85 -3.64 -3.36 -7.72
C SER A 85 -3.53 -3.55 -9.22
N ASN A 86 -3.77 -4.76 -9.69
CA ASN A 86 -3.73 -5.12 -11.10
C ASN A 86 -4.74 -4.28 -11.89
N ARG A 87 -6.00 -4.31 -11.48
CA ARG A 87 -7.10 -3.61 -12.16
C ARG A 87 -6.94 -2.11 -12.19
N HIS A 88 -6.52 -1.52 -11.07
CA HIS A 88 -6.54 -0.07 -10.93
C HIS A 88 -5.24 0.62 -11.30
N PHE A 89 -4.09 -0.08 -11.27
CA PHE A 89 -2.79 0.56 -11.41
C PHE A 89 -1.91 -0.04 -12.51
N TYR A 90 -1.94 -1.35 -12.75
CA TYR A 90 -1.04 -1.99 -13.71
C TYR A 90 -1.69 -2.32 -15.05
N ALA A 91 -2.88 -2.92 -15.05
CA ALA A 91 -3.57 -3.29 -16.29
C ALA A 91 -3.93 -2.10 -17.19
N PRO A 92 -4.35 -0.93 -16.67
CA PRO A 92 -4.62 0.24 -17.49
C PRO A 92 -3.43 0.70 -18.33
N ASP A 93 -2.20 0.50 -17.83
CA ASP A 93 -0.97 0.85 -18.53
C ASP A 93 -0.43 -0.28 -19.41
N GLY A 94 -1.22 -1.34 -19.65
CA GLY A 94 -0.77 -2.53 -20.40
C GLY A 94 0.23 -3.40 -19.64
N LYS A 95 0.49 -3.12 -18.37
CA LYS A 95 1.47 -3.80 -17.49
C LYS A 95 0.79 -4.79 -16.53
N GLY A 96 -0.37 -5.34 -16.88
CA GLY A 96 -1.14 -6.24 -16.03
C GLY A 96 -0.29 -7.37 -15.44
N LEU A 97 -0.50 -7.66 -14.16
CA LEU A 97 0.23 -8.67 -13.40
C LEU A 97 -0.38 -10.06 -13.61
N TYR A 98 0.46 -11.08 -13.51
CA TYR A 98 0.06 -12.49 -13.52
C TYR A 98 0.28 -13.07 -12.13
N PRO A 99 -0.78 -13.24 -11.31
CA PRO A 99 -0.63 -13.86 -10.00
C PRO A 99 -0.34 -15.35 -10.17
N LEU A 100 0.78 -15.80 -9.59
CA LEU A 100 1.26 -17.18 -9.68
C LEU A 100 1.15 -17.91 -8.34
N LYS A 101 0.71 -17.24 -7.27
CA LYS A 101 0.54 -17.89 -5.98
C LYS A 101 -0.57 -18.94 -6.05
N GLN A 102 -0.22 -20.17 -5.68
CA GLN A 102 -1.16 -21.28 -5.67
C GLN A 102 -1.95 -21.32 -4.37
N TYR A 103 -3.15 -21.87 -4.46
CA TYR A 103 -4.03 -22.11 -3.34
C TYR A 103 -3.69 -23.38 -2.60
N SER A 104 -3.83 -23.37 -1.27
CA SER A 104 -3.93 -24.57 -0.46
C SER A 104 -5.41 -24.86 -0.14
N GLU A 105 -5.74 -26.13 0.13
CA GLU A 105 -7.13 -26.53 0.49
C GLU A 105 -7.65 -25.78 1.75
N ASN A 106 -6.75 -25.47 2.69
CA ASN A 106 -7.06 -24.81 3.95
C ASN A 106 -6.65 -23.33 3.97
N ARG A 107 -6.82 -22.63 2.85
CA ARG A 107 -6.49 -21.19 2.78
C ARG A 107 -7.42 -20.33 3.64
N LEU A 108 -6.90 -19.22 4.13
CA LEU A 108 -7.71 -18.19 4.74
C LEU A 108 -8.57 -17.49 3.69
N GLU A 109 -9.72 -16.94 4.10
CA GLU A 109 -10.50 -16.03 3.26
C GLU A 109 -9.62 -14.80 2.92
N PRO A 110 -9.32 -14.53 1.65
CA PRO A 110 -8.29 -13.54 1.30
C PRO A 110 -8.70 -12.09 1.60
N LEU A 111 -9.99 -11.78 1.52
CA LEU A 111 -10.50 -10.42 1.74
C LEU A 111 -11.64 -10.45 2.76
N VAL A 112 -11.44 -9.81 3.90
CA VAL A 112 -12.42 -9.70 4.98
C VAL A 112 -12.75 -8.23 5.23
N SER A 113 -14.04 -7.88 5.17
CA SER A 113 -14.52 -6.51 5.42
C SER A 113 -15.21 -6.43 6.78
N VAL A 114 -14.85 -5.41 7.58
CA VAL A 114 -15.42 -5.15 8.90
C VAL A 114 -15.96 -3.72 8.95
N PHE A 115 -17.27 -3.59 8.99
CA PHE A 115 -17.94 -2.29 9.11
C PHE A 115 -18.05 -1.86 10.57
N CYS A 116 -17.37 -0.78 10.92
CA CYS A 116 -17.39 -0.16 12.25
C CYS A 116 -18.53 0.85 12.33
N GLN A 117 -19.77 0.38 12.62
CA GLN A 117 -20.98 1.19 12.61
C GLN A 117 -20.89 2.45 13.52
N LYS A 118 -20.19 2.35 14.65
CA LYS A 118 -20.00 3.46 15.60
C LYS A 118 -18.76 4.31 15.29
N GLY A 119 -18.20 4.14 14.10
CA GLY A 119 -16.98 4.85 13.72
C GLY A 119 -17.22 6.35 13.58
N TYR A 120 -16.32 7.13 14.13
CA TYR A 120 -16.27 8.58 13.98
C TYR A 120 -14.83 9.05 14.05
N THR A 121 -14.54 10.17 13.39
CA THR A 121 -13.20 10.73 13.35
C THR A 121 -13.06 11.94 14.28
N GLU A 122 -11.90 12.03 14.91
CA GLU A 122 -11.40 13.17 15.66
C GLU A 122 -10.10 13.68 15.03
N GLY A 123 -9.82 14.99 15.19
CA GLY A 123 -8.61 15.60 14.65
C GLY A 123 -8.74 16.01 13.18
N LYS A 124 -7.64 16.49 12.60
CA LYS A 124 -7.57 16.98 11.21
C LYS A 124 -6.25 16.56 10.57
N TYR A 125 -6.25 16.38 9.25
CA TYR A 125 -5.06 16.04 8.45
C TYR A 125 -4.31 14.82 8.99
N SER A 126 -3.02 14.94 9.28
CA SER A 126 -2.17 13.86 9.80
C SER A 126 -2.52 13.42 11.23
N THR A 127 -3.29 14.24 11.97
CA THR A 127 -3.68 13.95 13.35
C THR A 127 -5.02 13.24 13.47
N ILE A 128 -5.67 12.94 12.35
CA ILE A 128 -6.98 12.28 12.32
C ILE A 128 -6.89 10.87 12.93
N ILE A 129 -7.87 10.54 13.76
CA ILE A 129 -8.02 9.21 14.37
C ILE A 129 -9.50 8.79 14.33
N ASN A 130 -9.72 7.49 14.28
CA ASN A 130 -11.00 6.83 14.44
C ASN A 130 -10.87 5.81 15.58
N LYS A 131 -11.18 6.22 16.80
CA LYS A 131 -11.01 5.38 17.99
C LYS A 131 -11.83 4.10 17.95
N PRO A 132 -13.14 4.10 17.56
CA PRO A 132 -13.91 2.87 17.42
C PRO A 132 -13.27 1.87 16.46
N GLU A 133 -12.80 2.33 15.30
CA GLU A 133 -12.12 1.48 14.32
C GLU A 133 -10.80 0.92 14.87
N ALA A 134 -10.00 1.74 15.57
CA ALA A 134 -8.76 1.31 16.20
C ALA A 134 -9.00 0.22 17.27
N ASN A 135 -10.05 0.37 18.08
CA ASN A 135 -10.43 -0.63 19.07
C ASN A 135 -10.87 -1.94 18.39
N GLU A 136 -11.69 -1.87 17.35
CA GLU A 136 -12.15 -3.06 16.62
C GLU A 136 -10.99 -3.84 15.99
N ILE A 137 -10.00 -3.12 15.44
CA ILE A 137 -8.74 -3.73 14.95
C ILE A 137 -8.02 -4.45 16.08
N ALA A 138 -7.84 -3.80 17.22
CA ALA A 138 -7.12 -4.38 18.37
C ALA A 138 -7.85 -5.59 18.95
N GLU A 139 -9.18 -5.53 19.07
CA GLU A 139 -10.02 -6.66 19.50
C GLU A 139 -9.92 -7.84 18.52
N THR A 140 -10.01 -7.57 17.22
CA THR A 140 -9.90 -8.60 16.19
C THR A 140 -8.53 -9.26 16.22
N ILE A 141 -7.44 -8.50 16.25
CA ILE A 141 -6.08 -9.06 16.33
C ILE A 141 -5.92 -9.89 17.61
N GLY A 142 -6.40 -9.37 18.75
CA GLY A 142 -6.36 -10.12 20.03
C GLY A 142 -7.10 -11.45 19.96
N ARG A 143 -8.22 -11.55 19.26
CA ARG A 143 -8.95 -12.78 19.01
C ARG A 143 -8.17 -13.74 18.09
N LEU A 144 -7.62 -13.22 16.99
CA LEU A 144 -6.89 -14.02 16.01
C LEU A 144 -5.56 -14.57 16.56
N THR A 145 -4.93 -13.92 17.53
CA THR A 145 -3.73 -14.47 18.18
C THR A 145 -4.00 -15.78 18.91
N ASN A 146 -5.26 -16.03 19.31
CA ASN A 146 -5.71 -17.24 19.99
C ASN A 146 -6.39 -18.26 19.04
N ASP A 147 -6.51 -17.95 17.76
CA ASP A 147 -7.11 -18.86 16.78
C ASP A 147 -6.03 -19.74 16.12
N ASN A 148 -6.24 -21.05 16.14
CA ASN A 148 -5.32 -22.04 15.60
C ASN A 148 -5.03 -21.83 14.08
N LYS A 149 -5.97 -21.27 13.32
CA LYS A 149 -5.77 -20.96 11.89
C LYS A 149 -4.67 -19.93 11.64
N TYR A 150 -4.36 -19.13 12.66
CA TYR A 150 -3.36 -18.05 12.57
C TYR A 150 -2.05 -18.38 13.31
N ILE A 151 -1.84 -19.62 13.72
CA ILE A 151 -0.57 -20.04 14.33
C ILE A 151 0.58 -19.80 13.35
N GLY A 152 1.64 -19.14 13.82
CA GLY A 152 2.84 -18.84 13.01
C GLY A 152 2.69 -17.69 12.02
N LYS A 153 1.47 -17.14 11.81
CA LYS A 153 1.25 -16.02 10.89
C LYS A 153 1.77 -14.70 11.46
N THR A 154 2.33 -13.90 10.57
CA THR A 154 2.82 -12.54 10.84
C THR A 154 1.73 -11.52 10.52
N PHE A 155 1.64 -10.43 11.31
CA PHE A 155 0.59 -9.43 11.21
C PHE A 155 1.16 -8.04 10.91
N GLY A 156 0.43 -7.24 10.16
CA GLY A 156 0.74 -5.84 9.93
C GLY A 156 -0.51 -4.97 9.96
N VAL A 157 -0.39 -3.77 10.49
CA VAL A 157 -1.48 -2.79 10.50
C VAL A 157 -1.08 -1.58 9.67
N ILE A 158 -1.83 -1.29 8.61
CA ILE A 158 -1.58 -0.15 7.73
C ILE A 158 -2.75 0.82 7.83
N THR A 159 -2.45 2.06 8.20
CA THR A 159 -3.44 3.14 8.19
C THR A 159 -3.37 3.88 6.86
N LEU A 160 -4.51 4.01 6.19
CA LEU A 160 -4.61 4.68 4.89
C LEU A 160 -4.66 6.20 5.03
N GLN A 161 -4.94 6.70 6.23
CA GLN A 161 -4.91 8.12 6.58
C GLN A 161 -4.45 8.30 8.03
N GLY A 162 -3.79 9.43 8.33
CA GLY A 162 -3.45 9.84 9.69
C GLY A 162 -2.38 8.97 10.37
N SER A 163 -1.21 9.54 10.58
CA SER A 163 -0.11 8.84 11.28
C SER A 163 -0.41 8.54 12.76
N ARG A 164 -1.29 9.31 13.40
CA ARG A 164 -1.68 9.06 14.80
C ARG A 164 -2.55 7.82 14.97
N GLN A 165 -3.28 7.40 13.93
CA GLN A 165 -4.11 6.20 13.99
C GLN A 165 -3.26 4.94 14.21
N SER A 166 -2.14 4.79 13.50
CA SER A 166 -1.25 3.65 13.69
C SER A 166 -0.66 3.58 15.10
N ASN A 167 -0.23 4.71 15.65
CA ASN A 167 0.29 4.77 17.02
C ASN A 167 -0.78 4.42 18.06
N LEU A 168 -2.03 4.86 17.82
CA LEU A 168 -3.16 4.50 18.69
C LEU A 168 -3.39 2.98 18.68
N ILE A 169 -3.43 2.38 17.48
CA ILE A 169 -3.62 0.93 17.32
C ILE A 169 -2.48 0.14 17.98
N GLU A 170 -1.23 0.56 17.78
CA GLU A 170 -0.07 -0.06 18.38
C GLU A 170 -0.15 -0.08 19.92
N ASN A 171 -0.47 1.07 20.52
CA ASN A 171 -0.66 1.16 21.97
C ASN A 171 -1.78 0.26 22.51
N LEU A 172 -2.89 0.16 21.75
CA LEU A 172 -3.99 -0.73 22.10
C LEU A 172 -3.58 -2.21 22.00
N LEU A 173 -2.82 -2.58 20.99
CA LEU A 173 -2.31 -3.94 20.80
C LEU A 173 -1.33 -4.32 21.89
N LEU A 174 -0.36 -3.48 22.22
CA LEU A 174 0.60 -3.74 23.29
C LEU A 174 -0.11 -3.98 24.63
N LYS A 175 -1.17 -3.21 24.94
CA LYS A 175 -1.99 -3.42 26.13
C LYS A 175 -2.79 -4.71 26.08
N LYS A 176 -3.28 -5.11 24.89
CA LYS A 176 -4.19 -6.23 24.72
C LYS A 176 -3.50 -7.59 24.68
N ILE A 177 -2.44 -7.71 23.88
CA ILE A 177 -1.75 -8.99 23.63
C ILE A 177 -0.36 -9.06 24.29
N GLY A 178 0.15 -7.93 24.81
CA GLY A 178 1.47 -7.80 25.43
C GLY A 178 2.62 -7.83 24.43
N GLU A 179 3.79 -7.35 24.86
CA GLU A 179 4.99 -7.24 24.02
C GLU A 179 5.45 -8.59 23.44
N LYS A 180 5.37 -9.66 24.23
CA LYS A 180 5.82 -10.99 23.80
C LYS A 180 5.08 -11.50 22.57
N GLU A 181 3.76 -11.42 22.54
CA GLU A 181 2.95 -11.86 21.39
C GLU A 181 3.08 -10.87 20.23
N PHE A 182 3.18 -9.55 20.52
CA PHE A 182 3.42 -8.51 19.53
C PHE A 182 4.70 -8.80 18.72
N HIS A 183 5.81 -9.08 19.38
CA HIS A 183 7.08 -9.42 18.73
C HIS A 183 7.05 -10.80 18.05
N LYS A 184 6.43 -11.80 18.66
CA LYS A 184 6.30 -13.15 18.10
C LYS A 184 5.56 -13.11 16.74
N ARG A 185 4.53 -12.28 16.61
CA ARG A 185 3.74 -12.06 15.37
C ARG A 185 4.41 -11.09 14.41
N LYS A 186 5.57 -10.53 14.74
CA LYS A 186 6.29 -9.51 13.97
C LYS A 186 5.37 -8.34 13.60
N ILE A 187 4.54 -7.89 14.55
CA ILE A 187 3.57 -6.83 14.29
C ILE A 187 4.30 -5.53 14.02
N VAL A 188 3.89 -4.87 12.96
CA VAL A 188 4.26 -3.50 12.62
C VAL A 188 2.98 -2.71 12.42
N CYS A 189 2.92 -1.51 13.00
CA CYS A 189 1.84 -0.56 12.81
C CYS A 189 2.40 0.69 12.14
N GLY A 190 1.83 1.11 11.01
CA GLY A 190 2.35 2.27 10.29
C GLY A 190 1.46 2.71 9.12
N ASN A 191 2.02 3.53 8.27
CA ASN A 191 1.44 3.88 6.98
C ASN A 191 2.03 3.01 5.86
N SER A 192 1.63 3.23 4.62
CA SER A 192 2.15 2.47 3.46
C SER A 192 3.67 2.60 3.29
N ALA A 193 4.24 3.78 3.60
CA ALA A 193 5.68 4.01 3.48
C ALA A 193 6.47 3.16 4.50
N SER A 194 5.94 2.97 5.71
CA SER A 194 6.55 2.12 6.75
C SER A 194 6.64 0.64 6.33
N PHE A 195 5.85 0.23 5.35
CA PHE A 195 5.82 -1.14 4.81
C PHE A 195 6.54 -1.28 3.46
N GLN A 196 7.20 -0.22 2.99
CA GLN A 196 7.92 -0.33 1.73
C GLN A 196 9.07 -1.36 1.84
N GLY A 197 9.05 -2.37 0.96
CA GLY A 197 10.00 -3.48 1.02
C GLY A 197 9.65 -4.58 2.05
N ASP A 198 8.68 -4.35 2.91
CA ASP A 198 8.22 -5.32 3.92
C ASP A 198 6.92 -6.02 3.50
N GLU A 199 6.57 -7.13 4.15
CA GLU A 199 5.38 -7.93 3.86
C GLU A 199 4.95 -8.72 5.09
N ARG A 200 3.66 -9.04 5.20
CA ARG A 200 3.09 -9.88 6.28
C ARG A 200 2.12 -10.90 5.70
N ASP A 201 1.91 -11.98 6.44
CA ASP A 201 0.91 -12.95 6.05
C ASP A 201 -0.49 -12.33 6.05
N ILE A 202 -0.78 -11.56 7.08
CA ILE A 202 -2.07 -10.87 7.28
C ILE A 202 -1.85 -9.37 7.42
N ILE A 203 -2.58 -8.58 6.67
CA ILE A 203 -2.62 -7.12 6.80
C ILE A 203 -4.01 -6.65 7.27
N PHE A 204 -4.01 -5.76 8.25
CA PHE A 204 -5.18 -5.05 8.75
C PHE A 204 -5.13 -3.62 8.25
N LEU A 205 -6.06 -3.27 7.36
CA LEU A 205 -6.18 -1.92 6.80
C LEU A 205 -7.18 -1.10 7.61
N SER A 206 -6.75 0.05 8.10
CA SER A 206 -7.60 1.04 8.74
C SER A 206 -7.91 2.15 7.74
N LEU A 207 -9.18 2.28 7.34
CA LEU A 207 -9.63 3.32 6.41
C LEU A 207 -9.68 4.69 7.07
N VAL A 208 -9.89 4.72 8.39
CA VAL A 208 -9.96 5.88 9.29
C VAL A 208 -11.16 6.77 9.03
N THR A 209 -11.50 7.02 7.76
CA THR A 209 -12.58 7.92 7.35
C THR A 209 -13.94 7.48 7.91
N ALA A 210 -14.72 8.43 8.45
CA ALA A 210 -16.09 8.23 8.90
C ALA A 210 -17.03 9.30 8.33
N LEU A 211 -18.34 9.18 8.54
CA LEU A 211 -19.37 10.07 7.99
C LEU A 211 -19.23 11.53 8.47
N ASN A 212 -18.76 11.72 9.68
CA ASN A 212 -18.59 13.04 10.28
C ASN A 212 -17.38 13.84 9.74
N HIS A 213 -16.61 13.28 8.82
CA HIS A 213 -15.42 13.93 8.26
C HIS A 213 -15.70 14.51 6.88
N ASN A 214 -15.36 15.79 6.68
CA ASN A 214 -15.42 16.42 5.35
C ASN A 214 -14.32 15.81 4.47
N ARG A 215 -14.72 15.08 3.43
CA ARG A 215 -13.86 14.18 2.66
C ARG A 215 -13.52 14.79 1.31
N ARG A 216 -12.25 15.05 1.10
CA ARG A 216 -11.73 15.19 -0.25
C ARG A 216 -11.57 13.81 -0.87
N ALA A 217 -11.90 13.67 -2.16
CA ALA A 217 -11.64 12.43 -2.89
C ALA A 217 -10.13 12.11 -2.93
N LEU A 218 -9.80 10.86 -2.70
CA LEU A 218 -8.45 10.32 -2.82
C LEU A 218 -8.30 9.75 -4.24
N ALA A 219 -7.72 10.55 -5.14
CA ALA A 219 -7.58 10.18 -6.56
C ALA A 219 -6.28 10.73 -7.17
N LYS A 220 -5.36 11.22 -6.35
CA LYS A 220 -4.06 11.71 -6.80
C LYS A 220 -3.06 10.58 -6.97
N PRO A 221 -2.00 10.74 -7.77
CA PRO A 221 -0.95 9.74 -7.93
C PRO A 221 -0.33 9.28 -6.62
N GLU A 222 -0.17 10.18 -5.62
CA GLU A 222 0.35 9.81 -4.30
C GLU A 222 -0.62 8.91 -3.54
N ASP A 223 -1.93 9.15 -3.70
CA ASP A 223 -2.97 8.31 -3.11
C ASP A 223 -2.98 6.93 -3.75
N GLU A 224 -2.84 6.85 -5.09
CA GLU A 224 -2.75 5.59 -5.82
C GLU A 224 -1.57 4.74 -5.36
N ARG A 225 -0.39 5.34 -5.25
CA ARG A 225 0.81 4.67 -4.75
C ARG A 225 0.62 4.15 -3.32
N ARG A 226 0.01 4.97 -2.45
CA ARG A 226 -0.27 4.59 -1.06
C ARG A 226 -1.21 3.39 -0.97
N PHE A 227 -2.30 3.37 -1.73
CA PHE A 227 -3.25 2.27 -1.75
C PHE A 227 -2.64 1.01 -2.39
N ASN A 228 -1.90 1.16 -3.48
CA ASN A 228 -1.21 0.06 -4.14
C ASN A 228 -0.23 -0.64 -3.20
N VAL A 229 0.63 0.13 -2.52
CA VAL A 229 1.55 -0.43 -1.54
C VAL A 229 0.79 -1.11 -0.41
N ALA A 230 -0.21 -0.44 0.20
CA ALA A 230 -0.94 -1.00 1.34
C ALA A 230 -1.56 -2.37 1.04
N VAL A 231 -2.24 -2.50 -0.10
CA VAL A 231 -2.89 -3.76 -0.49
C VAL A 231 -1.87 -4.84 -0.85
N SER A 232 -0.80 -4.49 -1.56
CA SER A 232 0.20 -5.46 -2.02
C SER A 232 1.16 -5.98 -0.93
N ARG A 233 0.98 -5.60 0.35
CA ARG A 233 1.82 -6.09 1.47
C ARG A 233 1.31 -7.38 2.11
N ALA A 234 0.08 -7.78 1.84
CA ALA A 234 -0.50 -9.01 2.37
C ALA A 234 -0.16 -10.22 1.51
N LYS A 235 0.30 -11.29 2.14
CA LYS A 235 0.54 -12.56 1.45
C LYS A 235 -0.73 -13.39 1.28
N GLU A 236 -1.54 -13.51 2.34
CA GLU A 236 -2.63 -14.46 2.40
C GLU A 236 -3.99 -13.82 2.66
N GLN A 237 -4.05 -12.76 3.47
CA GLN A 237 -5.33 -12.17 3.87
C GLN A 237 -5.22 -10.68 4.15
N ILE A 238 -6.26 -9.94 3.78
CA ILE A 238 -6.46 -8.54 4.20
C ILE A 238 -7.80 -8.42 4.94
N TRP A 239 -7.73 -7.76 6.10
CA TRP A 239 -8.89 -7.27 6.84
C TRP A 239 -9.03 -5.77 6.60
N LEU A 240 -10.13 -5.35 5.98
CA LEU A 240 -10.44 -3.93 5.79
C LEU A 240 -11.42 -3.46 6.87
N PHE A 241 -10.97 -2.56 7.73
CA PHE A 241 -11.81 -1.88 8.71
C PHE A 241 -12.24 -0.53 8.15
N HIS A 242 -13.54 -0.26 8.18
CA HIS A 242 -14.09 0.97 7.61
C HIS A 242 -15.34 1.43 8.36
N SER A 243 -15.56 2.73 8.37
CA SER A 243 -16.70 3.39 9.03
C SER A 243 -17.57 4.18 8.04
N ILE A 244 -17.40 3.91 6.75
CA ILE A 244 -18.25 4.38 5.65
C ILE A 244 -18.57 3.21 4.74
N GLN A 245 -19.72 3.25 4.11
CA GLN A 245 -20.14 2.26 3.12
C GLN A 245 -19.93 2.78 1.69
N LEU A 246 -20.12 1.89 0.73
CA LEU A 246 -19.97 2.23 -0.69
C LEU A 246 -20.93 3.35 -1.10
N ASP A 247 -22.18 3.28 -0.61
CA ASP A 247 -23.24 4.23 -0.92
C ASP A 247 -23.02 5.63 -0.30
N ASP A 248 -22.10 5.74 0.66
CA ASP A 248 -21.67 7.03 1.23
C ASP A 248 -20.69 7.79 0.34
N LEU A 249 -20.25 7.19 -0.75
CA LEU A 249 -19.26 7.74 -1.69
C LEU A 249 -19.88 7.91 -3.07
N SER A 250 -20.12 9.14 -3.48
CA SER A 250 -20.67 9.46 -4.82
C SER A 250 -19.61 9.45 -5.93
N ASN A 251 -18.33 9.60 -5.57
CA ASN A 251 -17.25 9.64 -6.55
C ASN A 251 -16.61 8.26 -6.73
N THR A 252 -16.86 7.61 -7.84
CA THR A 252 -16.32 6.28 -8.17
C THR A 252 -14.82 6.29 -8.49
N THR A 253 -14.20 7.46 -8.70
CA THR A 253 -12.74 7.57 -8.88
C THR A 253 -12.01 7.62 -7.55
N ASP A 254 -12.70 7.82 -6.43
CA ASP A 254 -12.14 7.80 -5.09
C ASP A 254 -11.60 6.39 -4.76
N LEU A 255 -10.35 6.30 -4.35
CA LEU A 255 -9.72 5.02 -4.02
C LEU A 255 -10.40 4.29 -2.86
N ARG A 256 -11.09 5.00 -1.98
CA ARG A 256 -11.91 4.38 -0.93
C ARG A 256 -13.12 3.67 -1.53
N TYR A 257 -13.78 4.29 -2.53
CA TYR A 257 -14.84 3.65 -3.30
C TYR A 257 -14.34 2.37 -3.98
N LYS A 258 -13.24 2.49 -4.73
CA LYS A 258 -12.64 1.36 -5.46
C LYS A 258 -12.25 0.22 -4.51
N LEU A 259 -11.70 0.54 -3.34
CA LEU A 259 -11.31 -0.47 -2.35
C LEU A 259 -12.52 -1.16 -1.72
N LEU A 260 -13.54 -0.41 -1.30
CA LEU A 260 -14.77 -0.97 -0.73
C LEU A 260 -15.53 -1.82 -1.77
N ASP A 261 -15.59 -1.35 -3.02
CA ASP A 261 -16.19 -2.10 -4.13
C ASP A 261 -15.45 -3.42 -4.38
N HIS A 262 -14.13 -3.38 -4.36
CA HIS A 262 -13.31 -4.59 -4.51
C HIS A 262 -13.61 -5.62 -3.41
N PHE A 263 -13.67 -5.20 -2.15
CA PHE A 263 -13.97 -6.10 -1.03
C PHE A 263 -15.41 -6.64 -1.07
N LYS A 264 -16.36 -5.87 -1.57
CA LYS A 264 -17.76 -6.28 -1.70
C LYS A 264 -17.98 -7.28 -2.85
N ASN A 265 -17.26 -7.07 -3.97
CA ASN A 265 -17.58 -7.72 -5.25
C ASN A 265 -16.46 -8.61 -5.79
N TYR A 266 -15.41 -8.94 -5.01
CA TYR A 266 -14.23 -9.68 -5.53
C TYR A 266 -14.59 -11.06 -6.12
N ASN A 267 -15.60 -11.75 -5.60
CA ASN A 267 -16.07 -13.04 -6.11
C ASN A 267 -16.71 -12.95 -7.51
N SER A 268 -17.17 -11.75 -7.91
CA SER A 268 -17.74 -11.51 -9.25
C SER A 268 -16.67 -11.25 -10.30
N TYR A 269 -15.44 -11.02 -9.87
CA TYR A 269 -14.33 -10.76 -10.77
C TYR A 269 -13.66 -12.07 -11.16
N GLN A 270 -13.70 -12.41 -12.44
CA GLN A 270 -12.89 -13.53 -12.93
C GLN A 270 -11.41 -13.10 -12.90
N PRO A 271 -10.56 -13.76 -12.13
CA PRO A 271 -9.14 -13.47 -12.15
C PRO A 271 -8.60 -13.75 -13.55
N ILE A 272 -7.63 -12.94 -13.99
CA ILE A 272 -6.92 -13.10 -15.29
C ILE A 272 -6.12 -14.43 -15.35
N LEU A 273 -6.51 -15.41 -14.57
CA LEU A 273 -5.80 -16.67 -14.31
C LEU A 273 -5.94 -17.76 -15.39
N ASN A 274 -6.69 -17.54 -16.47
CA ASN A 274 -7.04 -18.61 -17.40
C ASN A 274 -6.08 -18.82 -18.57
N THR A 275 -4.83 -18.40 -18.49
CA THR A 275 -3.80 -18.89 -19.43
C THR A 275 -2.94 -19.93 -18.73
N PRO A 276 -2.99 -21.23 -19.14
CA PRO A 276 -2.09 -22.24 -18.64
C PRO A 276 -0.64 -21.80 -18.82
N ILE A 277 0.20 -22.11 -17.84
CA ILE A 277 1.66 -21.82 -17.86
C ILE A 277 2.33 -22.36 -19.15
N GLU A 278 1.81 -23.44 -19.71
CA GLU A 278 2.26 -24.07 -20.96
C GLU A 278 2.21 -23.18 -22.21
N ARG A 279 1.50 -22.05 -22.18
CA ARG A 279 1.47 -21.08 -23.30
C ARG A 279 2.44 -19.91 -23.15
N ARG A 280 3.31 -19.95 -22.15
CA ARG A 280 4.21 -18.82 -21.79
C ARG A 280 5.70 -19.11 -22.05
N LEU A 281 6.04 -20.29 -22.54
CA LEU A 281 7.40 -20.67 -22.96
C LEU A 281 7.58 -20.53 -24.45
#